data_0ec8c8afaa14036faca4751a7b59311c
#
_entry.id   0ec8c8afaa14036faca4751a7b59311c
#
_cell.length_a   1.000
_cell.length_b   1.000
_cell.length_c   1.000
_cell.angle_alpha   90.00
_cell.angle_beta   90.00
_cell.angle_gamma   90.00
#
_symmetry.space_group_name_H-M   'P 1'
#
loop_
_entity.id
_entity.type
_entity.pdbx_description
1 polymer ?
#
loop_
_entity_poly.entity_id
_entity_poly.type
_entity_poly.pdbx_seq_one_letter_code
_entity_poly.pdbx_strand_id
1 'polypeptide(L)'
;MSKDEISYQILYRYSLEKLYSTLTRRVDNVLSFALVFLGVGVTINVGSPFILGPGIVGIAILKRVLRFGTRSAQADRQSRAWLKLFNTQHRFPSDKTLFLAFTSLEQDASEAWSMLIGPAIVMTESALGKTPIEPLTAGEKLCAFLSGATKSQPADRN
;
A
#
# COMPACT_ATOMS: atom_id res chain seq x y z
N MET A 1 -26.97 -1.19 -2.66
CA MET A 1 -25.91 -1.06 -1.63
C MET A 1 -26.38 -0.14 -0.55
N SER A 2 -26.33 -0.57 0.70
CA SER A 2 -26.68 0.28 1.84
C SER A 2 -25.54 1.29 2.11
N LYS A 3 -25.84 2.37 2.85
CA LYS A 3 -24.83 3.38 3.19
C LYS A 3 -23.67 2.79 3.99
N ASP A 4 -23.97 1.84 4.89
CA ASP A 4 -22.95 1.17 5.71
C ASP A 4 -22.01 0.30 4.86
N GLU A 5 -22.56 -0.35 3.84
CA GLU A 5 -21.79 -1.16 2.90
C GLU A 5 -20.87 -0.28 2.04
N ILE A 6 -21.38 0.87 1.55
CA ILE A 6 -20.55 1.84 0.81
C ILE A 6 -19.44 2.38 1.72
N SER A 7 -19.75 2.70 2.97
CA SER A 7 -18.75 3.20 3.94
C SER A 7 -17.65 2.18 4.22
N TYR A 8 -18.01 0.90 4.35
CA TYR A 8 -17.04 -0.18 4.48
C TYR A 8 -16.13 -0.28 3.25
N GLN A 9 -16.70 -0.25 2.04
CA GLN A 9 -15.94 -0.31 0.80
C GLN A 9 -14.99 0.87 0.63
N ILE A 10 -15.43 2.10 0.97
CA ILE A 10 -14.57 3.29 0.94
C ILE A 10 -13.37 3.10 1.87
N LEU A 11 -13.61 2.65 3.11
CA LEU A 11 -12.54 2.45 4.09
C LEU A 11 -11.59 1.30 3.69
N TYR A 12 -12.13 0.23 3.10
CA TYR A 12 -11.34 -0.86 2.54
C TYR A 12 -10.43 -0.37 1.41
N ARG A 13 -10.97 0.39 0.44
CA ARG A 13 -10.18 0.98 -0.65
C ARG A 13 -9.11 1.93 -0.13
N TYR A 14 -9.45 2.77 0.86
CA TYR A 14 -8.46 3.59 1.55
C TYR A 14 -7.32 2.77 2.16
N SER A 15 -7.65 1.72 2.91
CA SER A 15 -6.67 0.85 3.57
C SER A 15 -5.75 0.19 2.53
N LEU A 16 -6.32 -0.36 1.47
CA LEU A 16 -5.60 -1.04 0.39
C LEU A 16 -4.60 -0.08 -0.31
N GLU A 17 -5.06 1.10 -0.73
CA GLU A 17 -4.21 2.12 -1.37
C GLU A 17 -3.11 2.62 -0.42
N LYS A 18 -3.43 2.79 0.85
CA LYS A 18 -2.48 3.23 1.87
C LYS A 18 -1.36 2.21 2.10
N LEU A 19 -1.72 0.94 2.21
CA LEU A 19 -0.75 -0.15 2.37
C LEU A 19 0.12 -0.29 1.12
N TYR A 20 -0.50 -0.22 -0.07
CA TYR A 20 0.21 -0.31 -1.34
C TYR A 20 1.20 0.85 -1.52
N SER A 21 0.79 2.09 -1.22
CA SER A 21 1.67 3.25 -1.31
C SER A 21 2.87 3.14 -0.35
N THR A 22 2.63 2.66 0.86
CA THR A 22 3.68 2.51 1.88
C THR A 22 4.67 1.41 1.50
N LEU A 23 4.15 0.26 1.04
CA LEU A 23 4.97 -0.87 0.62
C LEU A 23 5.84 -0.51 -0.58
N THR A 24 5.25 0.05 -1.65
CA THR A 24 5.99 0.43 -2.86
C THR A 24 7.04 1.49 -2.58
N ARG A 25 6.76 2.46 -1.70
CA ARG A 25 7.74 3.46 -1.26
C ARG A 25 8.91 2.84 -0.50
N ARG A 26 8.65 1.88 0.39
CA ARG A 26 9.71 1.18 1.13
C ARG A 26 10.56 0.33 0.21
N VAL A 27 9.94 -0.39 -0.73
CA VAL A 27 10.67 -1.15 -1.75
C VAL A 27 11.56 -0.23 -2.60
N ASP A 28 11.04 0.92 -3.06
CA ASP A 28 11.83 1.90 -3.81
C ASP A 28 13.02 2.43 -3.02
N ASN A 29 12.83 2.73 -1.74
CA ASN A 29 13.90 3.19 -0.86
C ASN A 29 14.97 2.12 -0.65
N VAL A 30 14.59 0.85 -0.43
CA VAL A 30 15.52 -0.27 -0.29
C VAL A 30 16.33 -0.47 -1.57
N LEU A 31 15.69 -0.44 -2.73
CA LEU A 31 16.37 -0.56 -4.03
C LEU A 31 17.32 0.64 -4.28
N SER A 32 16.91 1.86 -3.89
CA SER A 32 17.76 3.04 -3.99
C SER A 32 18.99 2.92 -3.09
N PHE A 33 18.79 2.47 -1.84
CA PHE A 33 19.88 2.25 -0.90
C PHE A 33 20.85 1.17 -1.41
N ALA A 34 20.30 0.06 -1.94
CA ALA A 34 21.13 -0.99 -2.53
C ALA A 34 21.98 -0.48 -3.71
N LEU A 35 21.40 0.38 -4.58
CA LEU A 35 22.17 0.99 -5.67
C LEU A 35 23.32 1.86 -5.18
N VAL A 36 23.07 2.69 -4.17
CA VAL A 36 24.12 3.54 -3.56
C VAL A 36 25.22 2.67 -2.93
N PHE A 37 24.82 1.65 -2.17
CA PHE A 37 25.75 0.75 -1.49
C PHE A 37 26.64 -0.03 -2.48
N LEU A 38 26.02 -0.57 -3.55
CA LEU A 38 26.76 -1.25 -4.61
C LEU A 38 27.70 -0.29 -5.38
N GLY A 39 27.23 0.95 -5.65
CA GLY A 39 28.05 1.96 -6.30
C GLY A 39 29.29 2.34 -5.48
N VAL A 40 29.13 2.53 -4.17
CA VAL A 40 30.26 2.76 -3.25
C VAL A 40 31.20 1.54 -3.24
N GLY A 41 30.65 0.32 -3.18
CA GLY A 41 31.45 -0.92 -3.23
C GLY A 41 32.36 -1.01 -4.46
N VAL A 42 31.87 -0.56 -5.62
CA VAL A 42 32.69 -0.49 -6.86
C VAL A 42 33.81 0.54 -6.72
N THR A 43 33.54 1.71 -6.15
CA THR A 43 34.55 2.81 -6.03
C THR A 43 35.67 2.48 -5.06
N ILE A 44 35.38 1.76 -3.98
CA ILE A 44 36.41 1.34 -2.98
C ILE A 44 37.02 -0.03 -3.29
N ASN A 45 36.73 -0.58 -4.48
CA ASN A 45 37.28 -1.84 -4.99
C ASN A 45 36.99 -3.06 -4.10
N VAL A 46 35.88 -3.02 -3.36
CA VAL A 46 35.38 -4.16 -2.57
C VAL A 46 34.52 -5.05 -3.47
N GLY A 47 35.07 -6.18 -3.86
CA GLY A 47 34.41 -7.17 -4.71
C GLY A 47 34.75 -7.06 -6.20
N SER A 48 34.42 -8.13 -6.94
CA SER A 48 34.68 -8.16 -8.38
C SER A 48 33.73 -7.23 -9.14
N PRO A 49 34.23 -6.30 -9.98
CA PRO A 49 33.40 -5.43 -10.80
C PRO A 49 32.51 -6.20 -11.79
N PHE A 50 32.89 -7.43 -12.15
CA PHE A 50 32.09 -8.33 -12.99
C PHE A 50 30.80 -8.81 -12.31
N ILE A 51 30.73 -8.80 -10.97
CA ILE A 51 29.52 -9.18 -10.21
C ILE A 51 28.72 -7.93 -9.83
N LEU A 52 29.40 -6.87 -9.37
CA LEU A 52 28.74 -5.64 -8.90
C LEU A 52 28.10 -4.86 -10.06
N GLY A 53 28.77 -4.80 -11.22
CA GLY A 53 28.26 -4.07 -12.39
C GLY A 53 26.89 -4.57 -12.89
N PRO A 54 26.75 -5.85 -13.22
CA PRO A 54 25.44 -6.42 -13.60
C PRO A 54 24.37 -6.26 -12.52
N GLY A 55 24.73 -6.35 -11.23
CA GLY A 55 23.81 -6.10 -10.11
C GLY A 55 23.23 -4.69 -10.12
N ILE A 56 24.08 -3.67 -10.29
CA ILE A 56 23.65 -2.27 -10.39
C ILE A 56 22.72 -2.06 -11.57
N VAL A 57 23.10 -2.57 -12.75
CA VAL A 57 22.28 -2.47 -13.96
C VAL A 57 20.94 -3.16 -13.79
N GLY A 58 20.93 -4.38 -13.23
CA GLY A 58 19.70 -5.12 -12.96
C GLY A 58 18.73 -4.37 -12.07
N ILE A 59 19.21 -3.82 -10.93
CA ILE A 59 18.38 -3.03 -10.02
C ILE A 59 17.91 -1.73 -10.68
N ALA A 60 18.74 -1.05 -11.46
CA ALA A 60 18.37 0.16 -12.15
C ALA A 60 17.25 -0.07 -13.19
N ILE A 61 17.36 -1.16 -13.96
CA ILE A 61 16.32 -1.58 -14.91
C ILE A 61 15.03 -1.91 -14.15
N LEU A 62 15.11 -2.69 -13.08
CA LEU A 62 13.96 -3.07 -12.26
C LEU A 62 13.21 -1.83 -11.72
N LYS A 63 13.93 -0.86 -11.19
CA LYS A 63 13.34 0.41 -10.73
C LYS A 63 12.65 1.18 -11.85
N ARG A 64 13.27 1.23 -13.03
CA ARG A 64 12.71 1.94 -14.19
C ARG A 64 11.45 1.29 -14.74
N VAL A 65 11.44 -0.05 -14.82
CA VAL A 65 10.29 -0.82 -15.33
C VAL A 65 9.11 -0.76 -14.36
N LEU A 66 9.34 -1.01 -13.09
CA LEU A 66 8.28 -1.10 -12.07
C LEU A 66 7.79 0.27 -11.59
N ARG A 67 8.52 1.35 -11.81
CA ARG A 67 8.15 2.74 -11.47
C ARG A 67 7.58 2.89 -10.05
N PHE A 68 8.19 2.23 -9.08
CA PHE A 68 7.69 2.19 -7.69
C PHE A 68 7.42 3.58 -7.10
N GLY A 69 8.28 4.56 -7.35
CA GLY A 69 8.10 5.92 -6.84
C GLY A 69 6.82 6.59 -7.36
N THR A 70 6.54 6.51 -8.68
CA THR A 70 5.33 7.09 -9.28
C THR A 70 4.07 6.37 -8.84
N ARG A 71 4.10 5.03 -8.78
CA ARG A 71 2.98 4.22 -8.29
C ARG A 71 2.67 4.48 -6.83
N SER A 72 3.71 4.62 -5.98
CA SER A 72 3.56 5.00 -4.57
C SER A 72 2.90 6.37 -4.42
N ALA A 73 3.32 7.37 -5.20
CA ALA A 73 2.76 8.70 -5.14
C ALA A 73 1.30 8.74 -5.62
N GLN A 74 0.97 7.98 -6.67
CA GLN A 74 -0.40 7.85 -7.16
C GLN A 74 -1.30 7.20 -6.10
N ALA A 75 -0.89 6.06 -5.54
CA ALA A 75 -1.64 5.37 -4.49
C ALA A 75 -1.82 6.23 -3.22
N ASP A 76 -0.82 7.03 -2.84
CA ASP A 76 -0.96 7.96 -1.69
C ASP A 76 -1.98 9.07 -1.98
N ARG A 77 -2.00 9.61 -3.20
CA ARG A 77 -3.05 10.58 -3.61
C ARG A 77 -4.43 9.94 -3.59
N GLN A 78 -4.55 8.74 -4.12
CA GLN A 78 -5.80 8.00 -4.16
C GLN A 78 -6.29 7.64 -2.75
N SER A 79 -5.41 7.20 -1.85
CA SER A 79 -5.77 6.93 -0.46
C SER A 79 -6.33 8.17 0.24
N ARG A 80 -5.74 9.36 0.00
CA ARG A 80 -6.27 10.62 0.54
C ARG A 80 -7.63 10.98 -0.03
N ALA A 81 -7.88 10.69 -1.32
CA ALA A 81 -9.18 10.93 -1.94
C ALA A 81 -10.26 10.02 -1.33
N TRP A 82 -9.95 8.75 -1.09
CA TRP A 82 -10.83 7.81 -0.37
C TRP A 82 -11.12 8.28 1.06
N LEU A 83 -10.09 8.71 1.79
CA LEU A 83 -10.27 9.22 3.16
C LEU A 83 -11.13 10.48 3.17
N LYS A 84 -10.95 11.38 2.19
CA LYS A 84 -11.78 12.58 2.04
C LYS A 84 -13.24 12.19 1.79
N LEU A 85 -13.49 11.23 0.89
CA LEU A 85 -14.85 10.75 0.62
C LEU A 85 -15.48 10.13 1.88
N PHE A 86 -14.73 9.30 2.62
CA PHE A 86 -15.17 8.74 3.90
C PHE A 86 -15.58 9.83 4.90
N ASN A 87 -14.73 10.84 5.09
CA ASN A 87 -15.00 11.93 6.05
C ASN A 87 -16.16 12.83 5.63
N THR A 88 -16.45 12.92 4.31
CA THR A 88 -17.52 13.77 3.78
C THR A 88 -18.80 13.00 3.44
N GLN A 89 -18.86 11.71 3.67
CA GLN A 89 -20.02 10.85 3.29
C GLN A 89 -21.35 11.34 3.90
N HIS A 90 -21.31 11.98 5.08
CA HIS A 90 -22.49 12.54 5.74
C HIS A 90 -23.13 13.73 4.99
N ARG A 91 -22.39 14.36 4.06
CA ARG A 91 -22.85 15.50 3.26
C ARG A 91 -23.65 15.08 2.02
N PHE A 92 -23.61 13.81 1.67
CA PHE A 92 -24.34 13.30 0.50
C PHE A 92 -25.79 13.07 0.87
N PRO A 93 -26.75 13.65 0.11
CA PRO A 93 -28.18 13.59 0.42
C PRO A 93 -28.80 12.20 0.19
N SER A 94 -28.18 11.36 -0.63
CA SER A 94 -28.68 10.01 -0.89
C SER A 94 -27.54 9.01 -1.13
N ASP A 95 -27.85 7.72 -0.90
CA ASP A 95 -26.93 6.62 -1.16
C ASP A 95 -26.51 6.54 -2.62
N LYS A 96 -27.38 6.95 -3.55
CA LYS A 96 -27.08 6.99 -4.98
C LYS A 96 -25.97 8.00 -5.31
N THR A 97 -26.02 9.20 -4.73
CA THR A 97 -25.01 10.22 -4.96
C THR A 97 -23.67 9.83 -4.35
N LEU A 98 -23.68 9.20 -3.19
CA LEU A 98 -22.47 8.64 -2.56
C LEU A 98 -21.87 7.50 -3.42
N PHE A 99 -22.72 6.63 -3.95
CA PHE A 99 -22.29 5.53 -4.83
C PHE A 99 -21.67 6.05 -6.13
N LEU A 100 -22.23 7.10 -6.74
CA LEU A 100 -21.63 7.73 -7.92
C LEU A 100 -20.25 8.32 -7.63
N ALA A 101 -20.09 8.99 -6.48
CA ALA A 101 -18.79 9.50 -6.04
C ALA A 101 -17.79 8.36 -5.78
N PHE A 102 -18.23 7.26 -5.19
CA PHE A 102 -17.45 6.04 -5.02
C PHE A 102 -16.97 5.49 -6.36
N THR A 103 -17.88 5.27 -7.31
CA THR A 103 -17.57 4.70 -8.64
C THR A 103 -16.61 5.60 -9.43
N SER A 104 -16.72 6.92 -9.32
CA SER A 104 -15.81 7.85 -9.99
C SER A 104 -14.37 7.73 -9.46
N LEU A 105 -14.20 7.52 -8.16
CA LEU A 105 -12.88 7.29 -7.57
C LEU A 105 -12.32 5.90 -7.87
N GLU A 106 -13.18 4.91 -8.04
CA GLU A 106 -12.76 3.54 -8.34
C GLU A 106 -12.11 3.40 -9.72
N GLN A 107 -12.49 4.24 -10.70
CA GLN A 107 -11.88 4.26 -12.03
C GLN A 107 -10.40 4.60 -12.01
N ASP A 108 -9.95 5.37 -11.02
CA ASP A 108 -8.55 5.79 -10.85
C ASP A 108 -7.79 4.91 -9.83
N ALA A 109 -8.42 3.83 -9.31
CA ALA A 109 -7.83 2.98 -8.30
C ALA A 109 -6.56 2.30 -8.80
N SER A 110 -5.56 2.18 -7.93
CA SER A 110 -4.31 1.51 -8.25
C SER A 110 -4.52 0.00 -8.34
N GLU A 111 -3.78 -0.67 -9.23
CA GLU A 111 -3.67 -2.13 -9.25
C GLU A 111 -2.83 -2.60 -8.05
N ALA A 112 -3.46 -2.72 -6.90
CA ALA A 112 -2.79 -3.19 -5.69
C ALA A 112 -2.50 -4.70 -5.77
N TRP A 113 -1.40 -5.11 -5.15
CA TRP A 113 -1.03 -6.53 -5.10
C TRP A 113 -2.03 -7.34 -4.27
N SER A 114 -2.39 -8.52 -4.77
CA SER A 114 -3.34 -9.43 -4.09
C SER A 114 -2.93 -9.79 -2.65
N MET A 115 -1.64 -9.84 -2.36
CA MET A 115 -1.11 -10.06 -1.00
C MET A 115 -1.46 -8.95 0.01
N LEU A 116 -1.97 -7.80 -0.44
CA LEU A 116 -2.40 -6.70 0.43
C LEU A 116 -3.89 -6.75 0.76
N ILE A 117 -4.65 -7.65 0.14
CA ILE A 117 -6.10 -7.78 0.36
C ILE A 117 -6.38 -8.16 1.81
N GLY A 118 -5.78 -9.24 2.32
CA GLY A 118 -5.93 -9.68 3.71
C GLY A 118 -5.53 -8.58 4.72
N PRO A 119 -4.32 -8.01 4.65
CA PRO A 119 -3.94 -6.88 5.48
C PRO A 119 -4.87 -5.66 5.41
N ALA A 120 -5.44 -5.35 4.24
CA ALA A 120 -6.38 -4.25 4.08
C ALA A 120 -7.72 -4.53 4.76
N ILE A 121 -8.21 -5.78 4.69
CA ILE A 121 -9.42 -6.20 5.40
C ILE A 121 -9.20 -6.06 6.92
N VAL A 122 -8.11 -6.62 7.44
CA VAL A 122 -7.76 -6.54 8.88
C VAL A 122 -7.68 -5.09 9.34
N MET A 123 -7.04 -4.21 8.57
CA MET A 123 -6.94 -2.79 8.89
C MET A 123 -8.30 -2.11 8.90
N THR A 124 -9.18 -2.45 7.95
CA THR A 124 -10.53 -1.90 7.83
C THR A 124 -11.42 -2.36 8.98
N GLU A 125 -11.42 -3.65 9.29
CA GLU A 125 -12.20 -4.21 10.39
C GLU A 125 -11.75 -3.65 11.74
N SER A 126 -10.43 -3.54 11.97
CA SER A 126 -9.88 -2.92 13.17
C SER A 126 -10.30 -1.45 13.30
N ALA A 127 -10.33 -0.70 12.19
CA ALA A 127 -10.78 0.69 12.20
C ALA A 127 -12.29 0.84 12.52
N LEU A 128 -13.08 -0.18 12.19
CA LEU A 128 -14.52 -0.26 12.52
C LEU A 128 -14.79 -0.90 13.89
N GLY A 129 -13.76 -1.23 14.66
CA GLY A 129 -13.89 -1.87 15.97
C GLY A 129 -14.33 -3.33 15.90
N LYS A 130 -14.19 -3.98 14.74
CA LYS A 130 -14.49 -5.41 14.54
C LYS A 130 -13.22 -6.23 14.75
N THR A 131 -13.37 -7.44 15.29
CA THR A 131 -12.27 -8.41 15.39
C THR A 131 -12.07 -9.08 14.03
N PRO A 132 -10.85 -9.09 13.47
CA PRO A 132 -10.56 -9.79 12.23
C PRO A 132 -10.85 -11.28 12.34
N ILE A 133 -11.56 -11.83 11.37
CA ILE A 133 -12.05 -13.23 11.42
C ILE A 133 -11.03 -14.21 10.83
N GLU A 134 -10.22 -13.78 9.87
CA GLU A 134 -9.30 -14.68 9.16
C GLU A 134 -7.83 -14.47 9.55
N PRO A 135 -7.09 -15.56 9.83
CA PRO A 135 -5.65 -15.47 10.08
C PRO A 135 -4.92 -15.18 8.76
N LEU A 136 -4.07 -14.17 8.78
CA LEU A 136 -3.22 -13.82 7.63
C LEU A 136 -2.23 -14.96 7.31
N THR A 137 -2.02 -15.24 6.04
CA THR A 137 -0.96 -16.13 5.55
C THR A 137 0.43 -15.57 5.84
N ALA A 138 1.49 -16.38 5.75
CA ALA A 138 2.85 -15.93 6.01
C ALA A 138 3.27 -14.78 5.08
N GLY A 139 2.89 -14.81 3.80
CA GLY A 139 3.15 -13.75 2.84
C GLY A 139 2.41 -12.45 3.17
N GLU A 140 1.13 -12.54 3.55
CA GLU A 140 0.32 -11.41 3.97
C GLU A 140 0.84 -10.78 5.26
N LYS A 141 1.29 -11.59 6.24
CA LYS A 141 1.95 -11.10 7.46
C LYS A 141 3.21 -10.31 7.15
N LEU A 142 4.02 -10.79 6.22
CA LEU A 142 5.21 -10.06 5.76
C LEU A 142 4.83 -8.74 5.08
N CYS A 143 3.84 -8.76 4.19
CA CYS A 143 3.34 -7.55 3.54
C CYS A 143 2.71 -6.58 4.55
N ALA A 144 1.95 -7.07 5.53
CA ALA A 144 1.39 -6.27 6.62
C ALA A 144 2.49 -5.60 7.44
N PHE A 145 3.54 -6.32 7.80
CA PHE A 145 4.70 -5.78 8.51
C PHE A 145 5.43 -4.72 7.65
N LEU A 146 5.74 -5.04 6.40
CA LEU A 146 6.42 -4.13 5.49
C LEU A 146 5.59 -2.89 5.13
N SER A 147 4.27 -2.97 5.12
CA SER A 147 3.37 -1.83 4.88
C SER A 147 2.99 -1.07 6.15
N GLY A 148 3.30 -1.61 7.34
CA GLY A 148 3.03 -0.97 8.63
C GLY A 148 1.62 -1.22 9.18
N ALA A 149 0.89 -2.19 8.63
CA ALA A 149 -0.46 -2.56 9.10
C ALA A 149 -0.46 -3.14 10.54
N THR A 150 0.65 -3.74 10.97
CA THR A 150 0.79 -4.33 12.32
C THR A 150 0.75 -3.32 13.47
N LYS A 151 0.90 -2.02 13.19
CA LYS A 151 0.79 -0.98 14.24
C LYS A 151 -0.64 -0.65 14.65
N SER A 152 -1.63 -1.14 13.93
CA SER A 152 -3.06 -0.93 14.21
C SER A 152 -3.71 -2.05 15.01
N GLN A 153 -2.96 -3.09 15.39
CA GLN A 153 -3.46 -4.11 16.31
C GLN A 153 -3.45 -3.51 17.71
N PRO A 154 -4.63 -3.33 18.38
CA PRO A 154 -4.64 -2.94 19.76
C PRO A 154 -3.88 -4.00 20.54
N ALA A 155 -2.89 -3.59 21.34
CA ALA A 155 -2.20 -4.46 22.27
C ALA A 155 -3.25 -5.19 23.12
N ASP A 156 -3.14 -6.53 23.20
CA ASP A 156 -3.89 -7.36 24.11
C ASP A 156 -4.07 -6.63 25.43
N ARG A 157 -5.31 -6.22 25.71
CA ARG A 157 -5.71 -5.89 27.06
C ARG A 157 -6.09 -7.18 27.73
N ASN A 158 -5.10 -7.82 28.39
CA ASN A 158 -5.35 -8.71 29.50
C ASN A 158 -6.05 -7.96 30.64
#